data_0338f9b4dbe10f46353ad3670ecbeec1
#
_entry.id   0338f9b4dbe10f46353ad3670ecbeec1
#
_cell.length_a   1.000
_cell.length_b   1.000
_cell.length_c   1.000
_cell.angle_alpha   90.00
_cell.angle_beta   90.00
_cell.angle_gamma   90.00
#
_symmetry.space_group_name_H-M   'P 1'
#
loop_
_entity.id
_entity.type
_entity.pdbx_description
1 polymer ?
#
loop_
_entity_poly.entity_id
_entity_poly.type
_entity_poly.pdbx_seq_one_letter_code
_entity_poly.pdbx_strand_id
1 'polypeptide(L)'
;MSSFLQKQAVKSPTLLRAVIWALGIIQIGSSMKFKKIITLIVTHLSVGTFGVALGIYILPILIAPTPLTVAEVTKISSQAQYSATFKKDLKDSDSFHWGEGLVSISSEFITLTGSLAPGPDYKLYLSTEFVETEIDFNRLKTDMVLVGDVKTFENFVVKVPQDIYLPRYNTVIVWCETFGEFITSAKYQ
;
A
#
# COMPACT_ATOMS: atom_id res chain seq x y z
N MET A 1 -90.31 33.01 22.33
CA MET A 1 -89.61 33.61 21.17
C MET A 1 -88.17 33.13 21.21
N SER A 2 -87.98 32.04 20.74
CA SER A 2 -87.56 31.53 19.47
C SER A 2 -86.22 31.98 18.97
N SER A 3 -85.49 31.10 18.98
CA SER A 3 -84.36 30.97 18.46
C SER A 3 -83.79 30.12 17.38
N PHE A 4 -83.19 30.46 16.45
CA PHE A 4 -82.51 29.68 15.42
C PHE A 4 -81.04 30.11 15.40
N LEU A 5 -80.17 29.25 15.76
CA LEU A 5 -78.79 29.24 15.18
C LEU A 5 -78.37 27.83 14.91
N GLN A 6 -78.45 27.53 13.64
CA GLN A 6 -78.18 26.27 12.99
C GLN A 6 -76.66 25.96 13.02
N LYS A 7 -76.34 24.83 13.54
CA LYS A 7 -75.03 24.19 13.37
C LYS A 7 -74.66 24.03 11.91
N GLN A 8 -73.69 24.70 11.47
CA GLN A 8 -72.92 24.27 10.26
C GLN A 8 -71.82 23.34 10.72
N ALA A 9 -72.08 22.07 10.55
CA ALA A 9 -71.08 21.04 10.68
C ALA A 9 -70.10 21.09 9.48
N VAL A 10 -68.88 21.47 9.73
CA VAL A 10 -67.85 21.37 8.73
C VAL A 10 -67.55 19.89 8.51
N LYS A 11 -68.09 19.36 7.44
CA LYS A 11 -67.71 18.08 6.87
C LYS A 11 -66.53 18.29 6.00
N SER A 12 -65.38 17.83 6.38
CA SER A 12 -64.42 17.27 5.40
C SER A 12 -63.28 16.49 6.04
N PRO A 13 -63.53 15.28 6.54
CA PRO A 13 -62.44 14.36 6.85
C PRO A 13 -61.70 13.81 5.60
N THR A 14 -62.32 13.95 4.42
CA THR A 14 -61.81 13.43 3.16
C THR A 14 -60.63 14.25 2.59
N LEU A 15 -60.71 15.56 2.64
CA LEU A 15 -59.61 16.44 2.17
C LEU A 15 -58.37 16.29 3.02
N LEU A 16 -58.50 16.28 4.36
CA LEU A 16 -57.38 16.11 5.26
C LEU A 16 -56.69 14.74 5.09
N ARG A 17 -57.49 13.69 4.90
CA ARG A 17 -56.98 12.34 4.60
C ARG A 17 -56.26 12.27 3.26
N ALA A 18 -56.80 12.92 2.23
CA ALA A 18 -56.16 12.99 0.93
C ALA A 18 -54.82 13.72 0.96
N VAL A 19 -54.73 14.83 1.71
CA VAL A 19 -53.51 15.58 1.89
C VAL A 19 -52.47 14.76 2.66
N ILE A 20 -52.86 14.06 3.72
CA ILE A 20 -51.94 13.18 4.48
C ILE A 20 -51.45 12.03 3.61
N TRP A 21 -52.33 11.44 2.77
CA TRP A 21 -51.94 10.40 1.83
C TRP A 21 -51.01 10.91 0.74
N ALA A 22 -51.26 12.08 0.18
CA ALA A 22 -50.37 12.71 -0.81
C ALA A 22 -49.01 13.06 -0.24
N LEU A 23 -48.97 13.60 0.98
CA LEU A 23 -47.71 13.88 1.69
C LEU A 23 -46.95 12.59 2.03
N GLY A 24 -47.61 11.52 2.44
CA GLY A 24 -47.02 10.21 2.68
C GLY A 24 -46.40 9.58 1.43
N ILE A 25 -47.12 9.68 0.29
CA ILE A 25 -46.61 9.16 -1.00
C ILE A 25 -45.43 9.98 -1.49
N ILE A 26 -45.44 11.30 -1.33
CA ILE A 26 -44.32 12.17 -1.68
C ILE A 26 -43.10 11.84 -0.83
N GLN A 27 -43.28 11.60 0.45
CA GLN A 27 -42.21 11.27 1.39
C GLN A 27 -41.59 9.89 1.10
N ILE A 28 -42.43 8.88 0.78
CA ILE A 28 -41.93 7.55 0.39
C ILE A 28 -41.15 7.60 -0.94
N GLY A 29 -41.69 8.33 -1.92
CA GLY A 29 -41.02 8.51 -3.21
C GLY A 29 -39.69 9.25 -3.12
N SER A 30 -39.62 10.29 -2.28
CA SER A 30 -38.39 11.04 -1.99
C SER A 30 -37.37 10.18 -1.28
N SER A 31 -37.77 9.42 -0.27
CA SER A 31 -36.91 8.50 0.49
C SER A 31 -36.33 7.39 -0.40
N MET A 32 -37.14 6.80 -1.30
CA MET A 32 -36.62 5.78 -2.22
C MET A 32 -35.63 6.33 -3.25
N LYS A 33 -35.85 7.53 -3.78
CA LYS A 33 -34.92 8.19 -4.70
C LYS A 33 -33.61 8.51 -4.01
N PHE A 34 -33.66 9.04 -2.80
CA PHE A 34 -32.48 9.36 -1.99
C PHE A 34 -31.66 8.11 -1.64
N LYS A 35 -32.31 7.02 -1.24
CA LYS A 35 -31.63 5.73 -1.00
C LYS A 35 -30.93 5.22 -2.25
N LYS A 36 -31.55 5.28 -3.42
CA LYS A 36 -30.93 4.87 -4.69
C LYS A 36 -29.72 5.72 -5.03
N ILE A 37 -29.78 7.03 -4.84
CA ILE A 37 -28.66 7.95 -5.07
C ILE A 37 -27.49 7.63 -4.13
N ILE A 38 -27.75 7.42 -2.85
CA ILE A 38 -26.72 7.02 -1.89
C ILE A 38 -26.09 5.69 -2.29
N THR A 39 -26.91 4.70 -2.64
CA THR A 39 -26.39 3.39 -3.09
C THR A 39 -25.48 3.54 -4.31
N LEU A 40 -25.88 4.34 -5.29
CA LEU A 40 -25.05 4.63 -6.47
C LEU A 40 -23.72 5.29 -6.09
N ILE A 41 -23.76 6.31 -5.26
CA ILE A 41 -22.56 7.02 -4.81
C ILE A 41 -21.62 6.04 -4.07
N VAL A 42 -22.14 5.29 -3.10
CA VAL A 42 -21.36 4.32 -2.33
C VAL A 42 -20.74 3.26 -3.24
N THR A 43 -21.51 2.71 -4.18
CA THR A 43 -21.03 1.68 -5.11
C THR A 43 -19.89 2.23 -5.99
N HIS A 44 -20.07 3.42 -6.58
CA HIS A 44 -19.05 4.01 -7.45
C HIS A 44 -17.78 4.38 -6.67
N LEU A 45 -17.92 4.94 -5.47
CA LEU A 45 -16.78 5.22 -4.61
C LEU A 45 -16.03 3.94 -4.22
N SER A 46 -16.77 2.88 -3.85
CA SER A 46 -16.16 1.60 -3.48
C SER A 46 -15.39 0.97 -4.65
N VAL A 47 -16.01 0.93 -5.84
CA VAL A 47 -15.36 0.41 -7.06
C VAL A 47 -14.17 1.27 -7.45
N GLY A 48 -14.30 2.60 -7.38
CA GLY A 48 -13.20 3.52 -7.66
C GLY A 48 -12.04 3.34 -6.71
N THR A 49 -12.29 3.28 -5.40
CA THR A 49 -11.24 3.06 -4.39
C THR A 49 -10.55 1.72 -4.58
N PHE A 50 -11.33 0.66 -4.80
CA PHE A 50 -10.78 -0.67 -5.08
C PHE A 50 -9.92 -0.69 -6.36
N GLY A 51 -10.40 -0.04 -7.43
CA GLY A 51 -9.66 0.05 -8.69
C GLY A 51 -8.33 0.81 -8.54
N VAL A 52 -8.31 1.90 -7.77
CA VAL A 52 -7.08 2.64 -7.47
C VAL A 52 -6.11 1.78 -6.65
N ALA A 53 -6.57 1.13 -5.59
CA ALA A 53 -5.74 0.26 -4.76
C ALA A 53 -5.14 -0.89 -5.59
N LEU A 54 -5.96 -1.53 -6.42
CA LEU A 54 -5.52 -2.59 -7.32
C LEU A 54 -4.49 -2.06 -8.35
N GLY A 55 -4.71 -0.86 -8.88
CA GLY A 55 -3.78 -0.22 -9.82
C GLY A 55 -2.41 0.05 -9.19
N ILE A 56 -2.37 0.57 -7.96
CA ILE A 56 -1.13 0.81 -7.21
C ILE A 56 -0.36 -0.49 -7.00
N TYR A 57 -1.06 -1.59 -6.71
CA TYR A 57 -0.42 -2.89 -6.49
C TYR A 57 0.07 -3.55 -7.79
N ILE A 58 -0.74 -3.51 -8.85
CA ILE A 58 -0.44 -4.22 -10.11
C ILE A 58 0.55 -3.44 -10.98
N LEU A 59 0.46 -2.11 -11.01
CA LEU A 59 1.28 -1.29 -11.91
C LEU A 59 2.78 -1.53 -11.77
N PRO A 60 3.38 -1.58 -10.57
CA PRO A 60 4.80 -1.88 -10.41
C PRO A 60 5.21 -3.22 -11.01
N ILE A 61 4.33 -4.23 -10.92
CA ILE A 61 4.58 -5.57 -11.50
C ILE A 61 4.61 -5.49 -13.03
N LEU A 62 3.66 -4.76 -13.62
CA LEU A 62 3.53 -4.67 -15.09
C LEU A 62 4.67 -3.87 -15.75
N ILE A 63 5.22 -2.86 -15.05
CA ILE A 63 6.27 -2.00 -15.59
C ILE A 63 7.67 -2.41 -15.11
N ALA A 64 7.79 -3.41 -14.23
CA ALA A 64 9.08 -3.89 -13.75
C ALA A 64 9.93 -4.37 -14.96
N PRO A 65 11.21 -4.03 -14.99
CA PRO A 65 12.13 -4.60 -15.97
C PRO A 65 12.21 -6.12 -15.84
N THR A 66 12.58 -6.80 -16.92
CA THR A 66 12.85 -8.24 -16.85
C THR A 66 13.99 -8.50 -15.85
N PRO A 67 13.77 -9.34 -14.83
CA PRO A 67 14.81 -9.68 -13.88
C PRO A 67 15.97 -10.42 -14.53
N LEU A 68 17.15 -10.27 -13.98
CA LEU A 68 18.31 -11.04 -14.40
C LEU A 68 18.14 -12.52 -14.02
N THR A 69 18.71 -13.40 -14.81
CA THR A 69 18.77 -14.82 -14.48
C THR A 69 19.71 -15.07 -13.30
N VAL A 70 19.49 -16.15 -12.58
CA VAL A 70 20.38 -16.57 -11.47
C VAL A 70 21.84 -16.68 -11.93
N ALA A 71 22.07 -17.17 -13.15
CA ALA A 71 23.43 -17.30 -13.70
C ALA A 71 24.12 -15.93 -13.91
N GLU A 72 23.38 -14.92 -14.38
CA GLU A 72 23.87 -13.56 -14.56
C GLU A 72 24.18 -12.91 -13.21
N VAL A 73 23.28 -13.04 -12.24
CA VAL A 73 23.50 -12.51 -10.89
C VAL A 73 24.69 -13.20 -10.21
N THR A 74 24.80 -14.52 -10.32
CA THR A 74 25.93 -15.28 -9.77
C THR A 74 27.27 -14.82 -10.35
N LYS A 75 27.31 -14.52 -11.65
CA LYS A 75 28.51 -13.98 -12.29
C LYS A 75 28.89 -12.60 -11.72
N ILE A 76 27.93 -11.72 -11.53
CA ILE A 76 28.15 -10.38 -10.95
C ILE A 76 28.57 -10.48 -9.48
N SER A 77 27.96 -11.38 -8.70
CA SER A 77 28.24 -11.58 -7.29
C SER A 77 29.50 -12.40 -6.99
N SER A 78 30.22 -12.89 -8.01
CA SER A 78 31.43 -13.72 -7.83
C SER A 78 32.55 -13.04 -7.02
N GLN A 79 32.55 -11.71 -6.93
CA GLN A 79 33.52 -10.92 -6.16
C GLN A 79 32.91 -10.34 -4.86
N ALA A 80 31.82 -10.91 -4.37
CA ALA A 80 31.21 -10.47 -3.13
C ALA A 80 32.15 -10.64 -1.93
N GLN A 81 32.24 -9.59 -1.13
CA GLN A 81 33.03 -9.55 0.10
C GLN A 81 32.21 -10.00 1.30
N TYR A 82 30.90 -9.77 1.25
CA TYR A 82 29.95 -10.14 2.30
C TYR A 82 28.76 -10.83 1.68
N SER A 83 28.09 -11.64 2.51
CA SER A 83 26.81 -12.26 2.15
C SER A 83 25.86 -12.24 3.33
N ALA A 84 24.56 -12.17 3.03
CA ALA A 84 23.48 -12.23 4.01
C ALA A 84 22.27 -12.94 3.39
N THR A 85 21.28 -13.27 4.20
CA THR A 85 20.06 -13.91 3.71
C THR A 85 18.85 -13.11 4.16
N PHE A 86 18.07 -12.61 3.23
CA PHE A 86 16.72 -12.11 3.51
C PHE A 86 15.80 -13.25 3.92
N LYS A 87 14.97 -13.00 4.93
CA LYS A 87 14.02 -13.98 5.48
C LYS A 87 12.64 -13.36 5.59
N LYS A 88 11.60 -14.17 5.43
CA LYS A 88 10.20 -13.72 5.52
C LYS A 88 9.67 -13.52 6.93
N ASP A 89 10.41 -13.94 7.95
CA ASP A 89 9.98 -14.00 9.35
C ASP A 89 10.58 -12.89 10.23
N LEU A 90 10.81 -11.70 9.66
CA LEU A 90 11.22 -10.52 10.41
C LEU A 90 10.01 -9.90 11.13
N LYS A 91 10.25 -9.05 12.14
CA LYS A 91 9.18 -8.51 13.01
C LYS A 91 8.06 -7.79 12.28
N ASP A 92 8.41 -6.93 11.31
CA ASP A 92 7.43 -6.18 10.51
C ASP A 92 7.16 -6.84 9.15
N SER A 93 7.57 -8.10 8.95
CA SER A 93 7.21 -8.85 7.75
C SER A 93 5.77 -9.35 7.81
N ASP A 94 5.05 -9.23 6.70
CA ASP A 94 3.69 -9.72 6.52
C ASP A 94 3.47 -10.33 5.11
N SER A 95 2.23 -10.55 4.73
CA SER A 95 1.89 -11.12 3.42
C SER A 95 2.24 -10.21 2.23
N PHE A 96 2.42 -8.92 2.46
CA PHE A 96 2.70 -7.90 1.43
C PHE A 96 4.09 -7.28 1.55
N HIS A 97 4.78 -7.49 2.69
CA HIS A 97 6.07 -6.89 3.02
C HIS A 97 7.04 -7.98 3.45
N TRP A 98 7.80 -8.51 2.49
CA TRP A 98 8.78 -9.57 2.73
C TRP A 98 9.83 -9.62 1.63
N GLY A 99 10.97 -10.21 1.97
CA GLY A 99 12.01 -10.62 1.03
C GLY A 99 12.61 -11.95 1.44
N GLU A 100 13.06 -12.73 0.47
CA GLU A 100 13.80 -13.97 0.71
C GLU A 100 14.88 -14.20 -0.32
N GLY A 101 15.99 -14.77 0.08
CA GLY A 101 17.08 -15.15 -0.81
C GLY A 101 18.44 -14.67 -0.36
N LEU A 102 19.45 -15.02 -1.13
CA LEU A 102 20.86 -14.71 -0.86
C LEU A 102 21.16 -13.28 -1.35
N VAL A 103 21.63 -12.44 -0.46
CA VAL A 103 22.19 -11.12 -0.77
C VAL A 103 23.71 -11.25 -0.80
N SER A 104 24.32 -10.77 -1.87
CA SER A 104 25.77 -10.71 -2.03
C SER A 104 26.20 -9.26 -2.17
N ILE A 105 27.24 -8.85 -1.43
CA ILE A 105 27.63 -7.46 -1.29
C ILE A 105 29.11 -7.33 -1.68
N SER A 106 29.38 -6.52 -2.70
CA SER A 106 30.71 -6.13 -3.15
C SER A 106 30.84 -4.61 -3.17
N SER A 107 32.05 -4.10 -3.39
CA SER A 107 32.30 -2.65 -3.54
C SER A 107 31.63 -2.04 -4.77
N GLU A 108 31.22 -2.86 -5.76
CA GLU A 108 30.60 -2.38 -7.00
C GLU A 108 29.10 -2.62 -7.05
N PHE A 109 28.64 -3.74 -6.49
CA PHE A 109 27.27 -4.18 -6.59
C PHE A 109 26.75 -4.83 -5.31
N ILE A 110 25.49 -4.58 -4.99
CA ILE A 110 24.69 -5.40 -4.08
C ILE A 110 23.66 -6.13 -4.91
N THR A 111 23.60 -7.44 -4.73
CA THR A 111 22.74 -8.33 -5.54
C THR A 111 21.85 -9.18 -4.65
N LEU A 112 20.67 -9.51 -5.15
CA LEU A 112 19.80 -10.53 -4.58
C LEU A 112 19.64 -11.68 -5.59
N THR A 113 19.84 -12.89 -5.13
CA THR A 113 19.32 -14.09 -5.76
C THR A 113 18.15 -14.60 -4.94
N GLY A 114 16.94 -14.29 -5.36
CA GLY A 114 15.72 -14.54 -4.59
C GLY A 114 14.57 -13.66 -5.03
N SER A 115 13.64 -13.36 -4.13
CA SER A 115 12.45 -12.59 -4.44
C SER A 115 12.02 -11.64 -3.32
N LEU A 116 11.28 -10.60 -3.71
CA LEU A 116 10.66 -9.61 -2.85
C LEU A 116 9.16 -9.58 -3.10
N ALA A 117 8.37 -9.25 -2.09
CA ALA A 117 6.99 -8.84 -2.30
C ALA A 117 6.94 -7.68 -3.31
N PRO A 118 6.00 -7.67 -4.27
CA PRO A 118 5.86 -6.55 -5.19
C PRO A 118 5.38 -5.28 -4.48
N GLY A 119 5.89 -4.13 -4.90
CA GLY A 119 5.45 -2.83 -4.38
C GLY A 119 6.09 -1.67 -5.14
N PRO A 120 5.60 -0.45 -4.97
CA PRO A 120 6.14 0.72 -5.63
C PRO A 120 7.39 1.24 -4.91
N ASP A 121 8.31 1.82 -5.67
CA ASP A 121 9.39 2.68 -5.19
C ASP A 121 10.30 2.07 -4.11
N TYR A 122 10.85 0.89 -4.37
CA TYR A 122 11.79 0.25 -3.47
C TYR A 122 13.19 0.85 -3.57
N LYS A 123 13.75 1.14 -2.40
CA LYS A 123 15.11 1.64 -2.23
C LYS A 123 15.94 0.67 -1.41
N LEU A 124 17.21 0.56 -1.76
CA LEU A 124 18.21 -0.20 -1.03
C LEU A 124 18.99 0.73 -0.13
N TYR A 125 19.01 0.45 1.17
CA TYR A 125 19.76 1.19 2.18
C TYR A 125 20.81 0.30 2.85
N LEU A 126 21.85 0.96 3.40
CA LEU A 126 22.76 0.34 4.35
C LEU A 126 22.68 1.06 5.69
N SER A 127 22.63 0.28 6.77
CA SER A 127 22.57 0.75 8.15
C SER A 127 23.77 0.27 8.95
N THR A 128 24.14 1.06 9.95
CA THR A 128 25.16 0.70 10.95
C THR A 128 24.63 -0.23 12.04
N GLU A 129 23.29 -0.33 12.18
CA GLU A 129 22.60 -1.18 13.13
C GLU A 129 21.63 -2.10 12.40
N PHE A 130 21.33 -3.26 13.00
CA PHE A 130 20.31 -4.16 12.47
C PHE A 130 18.92 -3.56 12.65
N VAL A 131 18.12 -3.59 11.59
CA VAL A 131 16.76 -3.04 11.51
C VAL A 131 15.83 -4.12 10.99
N GLU A 132 14.73 -4.35 11.68
CA GLU A 132 13.65 -5.25 11.25
C GLU A 132 12.25 -4.69 11.52
N THR A 133 12.18 -3.37 11.83
CA THR A 133 10.92 -2.65 12.04
C THR A 133 10.95 -1.27 11.37
N GLU A 134 9.77 -0.75 11.03
CA GLU A 134 9.61 0.61 10.52
C GLU A 134 10.03 1.67 11.54
N ILE A 135 9.77 1.42 12.81
CA ILE A 135 10.15 2.31 13.91
C ILE A 135 11.68 2.46 13.96
N ASP A 136 12.41 1.36 13.88
CA ASP A 136 13.87 1.40 13.89
C ASP A 136 14.43 2.03 12.61
N PHE A 137 13.84 1.73 11.45
CA PHE A 137 14.24 2.38 10.21
C PHE A 137 14.09 3.90 10.30
N ASN A 138 12.93 4.39 10.71
CA ASN A 138 12.68 5.83 10.83
C ASN A 138 13.57 6.51 11.87
N ARG A 139 13.91 5.83 12.96
CA ARG A 139 14.84 6.32 13.98
C ARG A 139 16.26 6.47 13.44
N LEU A 140 16.69 5.56 12.60
CA LEU A 140 18.09 5.47 12.12
C LEU A 140 18.28 6.04 10.71
N LYS A 141 17.22 6.44 10.02
CA LYS A 141 17.26 6.85 8.59
C LYS A 141 18.32 7.93 8.29
N THR A 142 18.54 8.86 9.22
CA THR A 142 19.54 9.92 9.05
C THR A 142 21.00 9.42 9.05
N ASP A 143 21.25 8.26 9.67
CA ASP A 143 22.56 7.63 9.76
C ASP A 143 22.77 6.52 8.71
N MET A 144 21.73 6.22 7.94
CA MET A 144 21.77 5.28 6.83
C MET A 144 22.27 5.94 5.55
N VAL A 145 22.72 5.12 4.62
CA VAL A 145 23.05 5.56 3.26
C VAL A 145 22.13 4.89 2.25
N LEU A 146 21.58 5.68 1.34
CA LEU A 146 20.84 5.19 0.17
C LEU A 146 21.86 4.68 -0.87
N VAL A 147 21.75 3.41 -1.23
CA VAL A 147 22.56 2.79 -2.29
C VAL A 147 21.96 3.03 -3.67
N GLY A 148 20.66 2.82 -3.80
CA GLY A 148 19.96 3.02 -5.07
C GLY A 148 18.58 2.37 -5.13
N ASP A 149 17.98 2.40 -6.34
CA ASP A 149 16.66 1.86 -6.60
C ASP A 149 16.69 0.34 -6.78
N VAL A 150 15.71 -0.35 -6.19
CA VAL A 150 15.40 -1.75 -6.48
C VAL A 150 14.23 -1.79 -7.44
N LYS A 151 14.49 -2.20 -8.70
CA LYS A 151 13.50 -2.10 -9.80
C LYS A 151 12.84 -3.42 -10.18
N THR A 152 13.35 -4.54 -9.64
CA THR A 152 12.82 -5.89 -9.92
C THR A 152 12.47 -6.59 -8.61
N PHE A 153 11.45 -7.44 -8.66
CA PHE A 153 11.00 -8.21 -7.49
C PHE A 153 11.62 -9.61 -7.44
N GLU A 154 12.38 -9.96 -8.46
CA GLU A 154 13.19 -11.17 -8.52
C GLU A 154 14.60 -10.77 -8.96
N ASN A 155 15.60 -11.35 -8.31
CA ASN A 155 17.01 -11.25 -8.72
C ASN A 155 17.44 -9.82 -9.07
N PHE A 156 17.62 -8.96 -8.11
CA PHE A 156 18.07 -7.60 -8.39
C PHE A 156 19.60 -7.43 -8.36
N VAL A 157 20.05 -6.39 -9.05
CA VAL A 157 21.43 -5.86 -8.98
C VAL A 157 21.35 -4.35 -8.83
N VAL A 158 21.95 -3.83 -7.75
CA VAL A 158 22.05 -2.40 -7.48
C VAL A 158 23.51 -2.01 -7.44
N LYS A 159 23.88 -1.00 -8.21
CA LYS A 159 25.24 -0.48 -8.24
C LYS A 159 25.53 0.33 -6.96
N VAL A 160 26.64 0.04 -6.32
CA VAL A 160 27.12 0.78 -5.14
C VAL A 160 27.81 2.06 -5.58
N PRO A 161 27.40 3.25 -5.10
CA PRO A 161 28.15 4.49 -5.29
C PRO A 161 29.57 4.40 -4.73
N GLN A 162 30.55 5.01 -5.42
CA GLN A 162 31.98 4.89 -5.08
C GLN A 162 32.37 5.56 -3.75
N ASP A 163 31.54 6.46 -3.27
CA ASP A 163 31.70 7.18 -1.99
C ASP A 163 31.19 6.39 -0.78
N ILE A 164 30.54 5.24 -0.99
CA ILE A 164 30.06 4.39 0.10
C ILE A 164 31.19 3.48 0.62
N TYR A 165 31.54 3.67 1.88
CA TYR A 165 32.50 2.81 2.58
C TYR A 165 31.77 1.67 3.30
N LEU A 166 31.64 0.51 2.62
CA LEU A 166 30.87 -0.66 3.09
C LEU A 166 31.21 -1.12 4.52
N PRO A 167 32.48 -1.17 4.97
CA PRO A 167 32.81 -1.61 6.32
C PRO A 167 32.23 -0.76 7.46
N ARG A 168 31.68 0.43 7.15
CA ARG A 168 30.96 1.25 8.13
C ARG A 168 29.60 0.69 8.50
N TYR A 169 28.99 -0.07 7.60
CA TYR A 169 27.61 -0.57 7.72
C TYR A 169 27.62 -2.08 7.98
N ASN A 170 26.56 -2.58 8.62
CA ASN A 170 26.44 -4.00 8.92
C ASN A 170 25.14 -4.64 8.42
N THR A 171 24.19 -3.84 7.95
CA THR A 171 22.86 -4.29 7.56
C THR A 171 22.47 -3.70 6.22
N VAL A 172 21.93 -4.55 5.35
CA VAL A 172 21.27 -4.16 4.10
C VAL A 172 19.75 -4.21 4.29
N ILE A 173 19.04 -3.19 3.78
CA ILE A 173 17.60 -3.01 3.98
C ILE A 173 16.94 -2.67 2.65
N VAL A 174 15.78 -3.26 2.38
CA VAL A 174 14.85 -2.80 1.32
C VAL A 174 13.68 -2.07 1.99
N TRP A 175 13.45 -0.86 1.55
CA TRP A 175 12.44 0.06 2.06
C TRP A 175 11.55 0.59 0.93
N CYS A 176 10.24 0.71 1.17
CA CYS A 176 9.30 1.36 0.27
C CYS A 176 9.16 2.85 0.62
N GLU A 177 9.72 3.74 -0.21
CA GLU A 177 9.69 5.19 0.07
C GLU A 177 8.30 5.79 -0.07
N THR A 178 7.51 5.34 -1.03
CA THR A 178 6.17 5.89 -1.30
C THR A 178 5.21 5.69 -0.12
N PHE A 179 5.27 4.54 0.54
CA PHE A 179 4.36 4.23 1.65
C PHE A 179 5.00 4.31 3.02
N GLY A 180 6.33 4.38 3.09
CA GLY A 180 7.04 4.38 4.36
C GLY A 180 7.01 3.01 5.04
N GLU A 181 7.14 1.93 4.27
CA GLU A 181 6.98 0.56 4.74
C GLU A 181 8.31 -0.21 4.71
N PHE A 182 8.55 -1.00 5.76
CA PHE A 182 9.66 -1.94 5.83
C PHE A 182 9.36 -3.17 4.98
N ILE A 183 10.30 -3.56 4.11
CA ILE A 183 10.12 -4.74 3.26
C ILE A 183 10.94 -5.92 3.78
N THR A 184 12.23 -5.73 3.93
CA THR A 184 13.14 -6.78 4.44
C THR A 184 14.49 -6.21 4.79
N SER A 185 15.25 -6.92 5.60
CA SER A 185 16.64 -6.61 5.90
C SER A 185 17.46 -7.86 6.16
N ALA A 186 18.79 -7.70 6.14
CA ALA A 186 19.71 -8.74 6.60
C ALA A 186 21.01 -8.14 7.12
N LYS A 187 21.48 -8.67 8.22
CA LYS A 187 22.80 -8.34 8.77
C LYS A 187 23.86 -9.14 8.04
N TYR A 188 24.94 -8.48 7.56
CA TYR A 188 26.01 -9.11 6.79
C TYR A 188 27.39 -9.07 7.47
N GLN A 189 27.53 -8.31 8.57
CA GLN A 189 28.71 -8.32 9.44
C GLN A 189 28.40 -7.92 10.90
#